data_928a870a003003284b44393f3e7a796b
#
_entry.id   928a870a003003284b44393f3e7a796b
#
_cell.length_a   1.000
_cell.length_b   1.000
_cell.length_c   1.000
_cell.angle_alpha   90.00
_cell.angle_beta   90.00
_cell.angle_gamma   90.00
#
_symmetry.space_group_name_H-M   'P 1'
#
loop_
_entity.id
_entity.type
_entity.pdbx_description
1 polymer ?
#
loop_
_entity_poly.entity_id
_entity_poly.type
_entity_poly.pdbx_seq_one_letter_code
_entity_poly.pdbx_strand_id
1 'polypeptide(L)'
;ASGQGAATLEDTNWTVIGIDGATVDAERPPQLSLGQGGTFSGFGGCNRFTGQAELAGDRLDFPDNMAATLMACPPELEQIEDQFFAALQGVTAYAVAGDSLVLIDASGEPVLKFIRTP
;
A
#
# COMPACT_ATOMS: atom_id res chain seq x y z
N ALA A 1 -10.41 -10.43 -18.80
CA ALA A 1 -11.65 -10.56 -18.56
C ALA A 1 -12.21 -9.71 -17.44
N SER A 2 -13.50 -9.72 -17.37
CA SER A 2 -14.21 -8.91 -16.43
C SER A 2 -13.90 -9.29 -14.99
N GLY A 3 -14.01 -8.34 -14.11
CA GLY A 3 -13.85 -8.57 -12.69
C GLY A 3 -12.41 -8.74 -12.24
N GLN A 4 -11.49 -8.43 -13.09
CA GLN A 4 -10.10 -8.66 -12.78
C GLN A 4 -9.51 -7.68 -11.82
N GLY A 5 -10.11 -6.52 -11.64
CA GLY A 5 -9.60 -5.55 -10.72
C GLY A 5 -9.41 -6.13 -9.33
N ALA A 6 -10.51 -6.54 -8.69
CA ALA A 6 -10.45 -7.07 -7.34
C ALA A 6 -9.69 -8.40 -7.28
N ALA A 7 -9.97 -9.30 -8.23
CA ALA A 7 -9.31 -10.60 -8.24
C ALA A 7 -7.80 -10.47 -8.45
N THR A 8 -7.38 -9.47 -9.22
CA THR A 8 -5.96 -9.26 -9.48
C THR A 8 -5.20 -8.85 -8.23
N LEU A 9 -5.85 -8.15 -7.31
CA LEU A 9 -5.21 -7.71 -6.08
C LEU A 9 -5.27 -8.74 -4.97
N GLU A 10 -6.29 -9.61 -4.96
CA GLU A 10 -6.43 -10.56 -3.86
C GLU A 10 -5.28 -11.57 -3.87
N ASP A 11 -4.80 -11.90 -2.67
CA ASP A 11 -3.71 -12.85 -2.45
C ASP A 11 -2.40 -12.43 -3.14
N THR A 12 -2.09 -11.12 -3.09
CA THR A 12 -0.88 -10.58 -3.68
C THR A 12 -0.04 -9.88 -2.63
N ASN A 13 1.26 -9.81 -2.88
CA ASN A 13 2.23 -9.16 -2.01
C ASN A 13 3.01 -8.15 -2.82
N TRP A 14 3.20 -6.96 -2.26
CA TRP A 14 3.81 -5.83 -2.97
C TRP A 14 4.85 -5.15 -2.12
N THR A 15 5.91 -4.66 -2.77
CA THR A 15 6.97 -3.90 -2.13
C THR A 15 6.94 -2.47 -2.67
N VAL A 16 6.99 -1.49 -1.78
CA VAL A 16 6.96 -0.07 -2.16
C VAL A 16 8.28 0.31 -2.83
N ILE A 17 8.18 0.98 -3.97
CA ILE A 17 9.35 1.53 -4.68
C ILE A 17 9.26 3.05 -4.81
N GLY A 18 8.11 3.65 -4.51
CA GLY A 18 7.95 5.10 -4.57
C GLY A 18 6.81 5.58 -3.71
N ILE A 19 7.00 6.73 -3.07
CA ILE A 19 6.00 7.42 -2.27
C ILE A 19 5.96 8.88 -2.72
N ASP A 20 4.78 9.37 -3.12
CA ASP A 20 4.56 10.76 -3.55
C ASP A 20 5.56 11.20 -4.63
N GLY A 21 5.89 10.29 -5.55
CA GLY A 21 6.79 10.60 -6.66
C GLY A 21 8.27 10.47 -6.32
N ALA A 22 8.62 10.20 -5.06
CA ALA A 22 10.00 10.02 -4.65
C ALA A 22 10.33 8.54 -4.56
N THR A 23 11.49 8.16 -5.06
CA THR A 23 11.96 6.77 -4.99
C THR A 23 12.26 6.41 -3.53
N VAL A 24 11.82 5.24 -3.12
CA VAL A 24 12.14 4.71 -1.80
C VAL A 24 13.38 3.84 -1.92
N ASP A 25 14.43 4.24 -1.23
CA ASP A 25 15.71 3.53 -1.24
C ASP A 25 16.03 3.15 0.21
N ALA A 26 15.55 2.00 0.63
CA ALA A 26 15.74 1.52 2.00
C ALA A 26 16.08 0.03 1.95
N GLU A 27 16.84 -0.42 2.95
CA GLU A 27 17.18 -1.84 3.05
C GLU A 27 15.93 -2.70 3.22
N ARG A 28 14.96 -2.17 3.96
CA ARG A 28 13.70 -2.85 4.23
C ARG A 28 12.55 -1.92 3.88
N PRO A 29 12.22 -1.82 2.59
CA PRO A 29 11.15 -0.92 2.17
C PRO A 29 9.79 -1.38 2.70
N PRO A 30 8.83 -0.47 2.79
CA PRO A 30 7.48 -0.86 3.19
C PRO A 30 6.91 -1.92 2.26
N GLN A 31 6.06 -2.77 2.81
CA GLN A 31 5.42 -3.85 2.06
C GLN A 31 3.94 -3.88 2.37
N LEU A 32 3.16 -4.34 1.39
CA LEU A 32 1.72 -4.43 1.51
C LEU A 32 1.28 -5.80 0.99
N SER A 33 0.53 -6.53 1.79
CA SER A 33 -0.07 -7.81 1.40
C SER A 33 -1.56 -7.65 1.38
N LEU A 34 -2.18 -8.07 0.29
CA LEU A 34 -3.62 -7.97 0.10
C LEU A 34 -4.21 -9.37 0.07
N GLY A 35 -5.18 -9.62 0.94
CA GLY A 35 -5.89 -10.88 0.99
C GLY A 35 -7.25 -10.77 0.34
N GLN A 36 -8.12 -11.69 0.66
CA GLN A 36 -9.47 -11.72 0.09
C GLN A 36 -10.37 -10.72 0.78
N GLY A 37 -11.32 -10.16 0.02
CA GLY A 37 -12.32 -9.27 0.58
C GLY A 37 -11.81 -7.94 1.06
N GLY A 38 -10.63 -7.52 0.60
CA GLY A 38 -10.06 -6.23 1.00
C GLY A 38 -9.23 -6.27 2.28
N THR A 39 -9.04 -7.45 2.88
CA THR A 39 -8.14 -7.54 4.04
C THR A 39 -6.73 -7.21 3.60
N PHE A 40 -6.01 -6.50 4.46
CA PHE A 40 -4.63 -6.15 4.16
C PHE A 40 -3.77 -6.22 5.41
N SER A 41 -2.49 -6.41 5.19
CA SER A 41 -1.49 -6.33 6.23
C SER A 41 -0.19 -5.88 5.59
N GLY A 42 0.77 -5.50 6.39
CA GLY A 42 2.04 -5.12 5.83
C GLY A 42 3.02 -4.60 6.87
N PHE A 43 4.05 -3.97 6.33
CA PHE A 43 5.15 -3.41 7.09
C PHE A 43 5.39 -2.01 6.57
N GLY A 44 5.37 -1.02 7.45
CA GLY A 44 5.44 0.38 7.04
C GLY A 44 6.83 0.99 7.05
N GLY A 45 7.86 0.19 7.33
CA GLY A 45 9.22 0.68 7.49
C GLY A 45 9.72 0.47 8.90
N CYS A 46 8.85 0.53 9.88
CA CYS A 46 9.14 0.27 11.29
C CYS A 46 8.15 -0.72 11.86
N ASN A 47 6.86 -0.41 11.79
CA ASN A 47 5.82 -1.20 12.42
C ASN A 47 5.05 -2.03 11.41
N ARG A 48 4.45 -3.12 11.89
CA ARG A 48 3.51 -3.91 11.10
C ARG A 48 2.11 -3.36 11.30
N PHE A 49 1.28 -3.49 10.27
CA PHE A 49 -0.09 -3.01 10.32
C PHE A 49 -1.03 -4.01 9.66
N THR A 50 -2.30 -3.90 9.98
CA THR A 50 -3.34 -4.74 9.40
C THR A 50 -4.67 -3.99 9.44
N GLY A 51 -5.58 -4.35 8.56
CA GLY A 51 -6.89 -3.73 8.52
C GLY A 51 -7.75 -4.33 7.43
N GLN A 52 -8.86 -3.65 7.17
CA GLN A 52 -9.83 -4.03 6.17
C GLN A 52 -10.09 -2.83 5.27
N ALA A 53 -9.71 -2.94 4.00
CA ALA A 53 -9.96 -1.91 3.01
C ALA A 53 -11.25 -2.21 2.26
N GLU A 54 -11.80 -1.19 1.61
CA GLU A 54 -12.92 -1.38 0.71
C GLU A 54 -12.38 -1.50 -0.71
N LEU A 55 -12.66 -2.64 -1.33
CA LEU A 55 -12.18 -2.96 -2.66
C LEU A 55 -13.36 -3.27 -3.56
N ALA A 56 -13.56 -2.45 -4.58
CA ALA A 56 -14.67 -2.60 -5.51
C ALA A 56 -14.23 -2.14 -6.89
N GLY A 57 -14.11 -3.07 -7.84
CA GLY A 57 -13.64 -2.74 -9.18
C GLY A 57 -12.21 -2.19 -9.11
N ASP A 58 -12.03 -0.96 -9.59
CA ASP A 58 -10.74 -0.29 -9.52
C ASP A 58 -10.64 0.68 -8.35
N ARG A 59 -11.63 0.69 -7.45
CA ARG A 59 -11.60 1.51 -6.26
C ARG A 59 -10.97 0.75 -5.11
N LEU A 60 -10.19 1.47 -4.31
CA LEU A 60 -9.53 0.91 -3.14
C LEU A 60 -9.44 2.00 -2.09
N ASP A 61 -10.13 1.83 -0.98
CA ASP A 61 -10.14 2.79 0.12
C ASP A 61 -9.61 2.14 1.39
N PHE A 62 -8.62 2.77 2.00
CA PHE A 62 -8.07 2.30 3.27
C PHE A 62 -8.73 3.03 4.43
N PRO A 63 -8.94 2.35 5.58
CA PRO A 63 -9.57 3.00 6.72
C PRO A 63 -8.65 4.05 7.36
N ASP A 64 -9.24 5.00 8.07
CA ASP A 64 -8.47 6.02 8.78
C ASP A 64 -7.68 5.44 9.93
N ASN A 65 -8.18 4.37 10.54
CA ASN A 65 -7.51 3.73 11.67
C ASN A 65 -7.19 2.29 11.31
N MET A 66 -5.92 1.97 11.34
CA MET A 66 -5.42 0.62 11.13
C MET A 66 -4.78 0.14 12.41
N ALA A 67 -4.89 -1.17 12.68
CA ALA A 67 -4.18 -1.74 13.80
C ALA A 67 -2.69 -1.82 13.44
N ALA A 68 -1.84 -1.32 14.32
CA ALA A 68 -0.42 -1.30 14.06
C ALA A 68 0.35 -1.50 15.36
N THR A 69 1.54 -2.10 15.26
CA THR A 69 2.44 -2.16 16.39
C THR A 69 3.03 -0.77 16.64
N LEU A 70 3.54 -0.54 17.83
CA LEU A 70 4.10 0.75 18.21
C LEU A 70 5.53 0.53 18.72
N MET A 71 6.44 0.34 17.78
CA MET A 71 7.86 0.17 18.11
C MET A 71 8.59 1.48 17.89
N ALA A 72 9.65 1.70 18.66
CA ALA A 72 10.53 2.83 18.45
C ALA A 72 11.59 2.44 17.43
N CYS A 73 11.76 3.25 16.41
CA CYS A 73 12.72 3.02 15.34
C CYS A 73 13.56 4.26 15.10
N PRO A 74 14.69 4.14 14.39
CA PRO A 74 15.43 5.33 13.98
C PRO A 74 14.56 6.31 13.21
N PRO A 75 14.83 7.62 13.31
CA PRO A 75 13.98 8.64 12.68
C PRO A 75 13.77 8.44 11.19
N GLU A 76 14.74 7.97 10.45
CA GLU A 76 14.61 7.77 9.01
C GLU A 76 13.60 6.67 8.69
N LEU A 77 13.48 5.66 9.52
CA LEU A 77 12.47 4.61 9.31
C LEU A 77 11.09 5.10 9.69
N GLU A 78 10.99 5.87 10.77
CA GLU A 78 9.71 6.45 11.18
C GLU A 78 9.19 7.43 10.14
N GLN A 79 10.08 8.18 9.53
CA GLN A 79 9.70 9.13 8.49
C GLN A 79 9.12 8.42 7.28
N ILE A 80 9.76 7.33 6.84
CA ILE A 80 9.25 6.54 5.71
C ILE A 80 7.88 5.99 6.05
N GLU A 81 7.71 5.47 7.26
CA GLU A 81 6.42 4.90 7.68
C GLU A 81 5.32 5.96 7.74
N ASP A 82 5.62 7.14 8.26
CA ASP A 82 4.64 8.22 8.32
C ASP A 82 4.22 8.64 6.92
N GLN A 83 5.15 8.74 5.98
CA GLN A 83 4.86 9.08 4.61
C GLN A 83 4.01 7.99 3.94
N PHE A 84 4.33 6.75 4.20
CA PHE A 84 3.60 5.63 3.63
C PHE A 84 2.15 5.60 4.15
N PHE A 85 1.95 5.73 5.46
CA PHE A 85 0.62 5.71 6.04
C PHE A 85 -0.22 6.91 5.58
N ALA A 86 0.40 8.08 5.50
CA ALA A 86 -0.31 9.26 5.01
C ALA A 86 -0.77 9.07 3.57
N ALA A 87 0.08 8.48 2.74
CA ALA A 87 -0.29 8.21 1.35
C ALA A 87 -1.41 7.17 1.26
N LEU A 88 -1.36 6.12 2.08
CA LEU A 88 -2.41 5.10 2.08
C LEU A 88 -3.78 5.70 2.39
N GLN A 89 -3.84 6.63 3.32
CA GLN A 89 -5.11 7.22 3.73
C GLN A 89 -5.73 8.08 2.64
N GLY A 90 -4.93 8.55 1.68
CA GLY A 90 -5.46 9.32 0.57
C GLY A 90 -5.85 8.49 -0.64
N VAL A 91 -5.61 7.19 -0.63
CA VAL A 91 -5.86 6.33 -1.79
C VAL A 91 -7.34 6.12 -2.01
N THR A 92 -7.79 6.24 -3.25
CA THR A 92 -9.18 5.97 -3.64
C THR A 92 -9.27 4.98 -4.80
N ALA A 93 -8.17 4.73 -5.50
CA ALA A 93 -8.18 3.85 -6.67
C ALA A 93 -6.81 3.18 -6.83
N TYR A 94 -6.76 2.20 -7.71
CA TYR A 94 -5.52 1.51 -8.01
C TYR A 94 -5.46 1.10 -9.47
N ALA A 95 -4.24 0.83 -9.95
CA ALA A 95 -4.02 0.26 -11.28
C ALA A 95 -2.91 -0.78 -11.19
N VAL A 96 -3.14 -1.93 -11.81
CA VAL A 96 -2.16 -3.02 -11.86
C VAL A 96 -1.75 -3.23 -13.30
N ALA A 97 -0.46 -3.34 -13.53
CA ALA A 97 0.08 -3.65 -14.86
C ALA A 97 1.26 -4.60 -14.67
N GLY A 98 1.03 -5.90 -14.96
CA GLY A 98 2.05 -6.91 -14.77
C GLY A 98 2.48 -7.01 -13.31
N ASP A 99 3.74 -6.73 -13.05
CA ASP A 99 4.32 -6.80 -11.71
C ASP A 99 4.30 -5.44 -11.00
N SER A 100 3.62 -4.46 -11.55
CA SER A 100 3.55 -3.11 -10.99
C SER A 100 2.17 -2.80 -10.45
N LEU A 101 2.13 -2.11 -9.33
CA LEU A 101 0.89 -1.62 -8.73
C LEU A 101 1.07 -0.13 -8.43
N VAL A 102 0.07 0.66 -8.80
CA VAL A 102 0.04 2.09 -8.48
C VAL A 102 -1.22 2.36 -7.69
N LEU A 103 -1.09 3.04 -6.55
CA LEU A 103 -2.22 3.51 -5.78
C LEU A 103 -2.40 5.01 -6.04
N ILE A 104 -3.65 5.41 -6.23
CA ILE A 104 -4.02 6.71 -6.79
C ILE A 104 -4.93 7.43 -5.81
N ASP A 105 -4.71 8.72 -5.62
CA ASP A 105 -5.53 9.53 -4.71
C ASP A 105 -6.77 10.09 -5.42
N ALA A 106 -7.56 10.85 -4.67
CA ALA A 106 -8.83 11.39 -5.17
C ALA A 106 -8.65 12.37 -6.32
N SER A 107 -7.47 12.97 -6.45
CA SER A 107 -7.20 13.90 -7.55
C SER A 107 -6.69 13.20 -8.81
N GLY A 108 -6.50 11.88 -8.75
CA GLY A 108 -5.99 11.11 -9.87
C GLY A 108 -4.47 11.02 -9.93
N GLU A 109 -3.80 11.44 -8.86
CA GLU A 109 -2.34 11.41 -8.80
C GLU A 109 -1.85 10.09 -8.21
N PRO A 110 -0.84 9.46 -8.80
CA PRO A 110 -0.24 8.27 -8.20
C PRO A 110 0.55 8.67 -6.96
N VAL A 111 0.18 8.11 -5.82
CA VAL A 111 0.84 8.45 -4.54
C VAL A 111 1.73 7.32 -4.05
N LEU A 112 1.48 6.09 -4.47
CA LEU A 112 2.31 4.95 -4.08
C LEU A 112 2.56 4.07 -5.29
N LYS A 113 3.80 3.64 -5.44
CA LYS A 113 4.19 2.70 -6.50
C LYS A 113 4.83 1.49 -5.87
N PHE A 114 4.43 0.33 -6.36
CA PHE A 114 4.88 -0.96 -5.83
C PHE A 114 5.35 -1.86 -6.96
N ILE A 115 6.20 -2.81 -6.58
CA ILE A 115 6.55 -3.93 -7.44
C ILE A 115 6.13 -5.20 -6.71
N ARG A 116 5.74 -6.21 -7.47
CA ARG A 116 5.30 -7.48 -6.88
C ARG A 116 6.46 -8.14 -6.14
N THR A 117 6.20 -8.55 -4.91
CA THR A 117 7.20 -9.25 -4.10
C THR A 117 7.36 -10.67 -4.64
N PRO A 118 8.58 -11.13 -4.88
CA PRO A 118 8.82 -12.48 -5.36
C PRO A 118 8.33 -13.56 -4.41
#